data_7305db6d84e8f4c2bba07ec4fe96b5c1
#
_entry.id   7305db6d84e8f4c2bba07ec4fe96b5c1
#
_cell.length_a   1.000
_cell.length_b   1.000
_cell.length_c   1.000
_cell.angle_alpha   90.00
_cell.angle_beta   90.00
_cell.angle_gamma   90.00
#
_symmetry.space_group_name_H-M   'P 1'
#
loop_
_entity.id
_entity.type
_entity.pdbx_description
1 polymer ?
#
loop_
_entity_poly.entity_id
_entity_poly.type
_entity_poly.pdbx_seq_one_letter_code
_entity_poly.pdbx_strand_id
1 'polypeptide(L)'
;MIFTFKPMTQLHAEIISTWKYQEPYNFYDFETDAEIIDELLNGDYFCAFNDVEILIGYFCFGNSARVPGGYAAGIYEKEDMLDIGLGLEPSKTGKGLGRVFVKEGIDYLKQQLDIRKFRLVVASFNQRAIKVYVENGFVQKGKFLSKVNGTDIEFICMIKAN
;
A
#
# COMPACT_ATOMS: atom_id res chain seq x y z
N MET A 1 15.26 -9.20 10.31
CA MET A 1 14.46 -8.13 9.70
C MET A 1 15.35 -6.93 9.39
N ILE A 2 15.19 -6.34 8.23
CA ILE A 2 15.95 -5.14 7.84
C ILE A 2 15.15 -3.85 7.98
N PHE A 3 13.85 -3.96 8.24
CA PHE A 3 12.99 -2.78 8.43
C PHE A 3 12.39 -2.76 9.82
N THR A 4 12.17 -1.55 10.34
CA THR A 4 11.46 -1.33 11.59
C THR A 4 10.17 -0.58 11.28
N PHE A 5 9.05 -1.01 11.85
CA PHE A 5 7.74 -0.42 11.63
C PHE A 5 7.28 0.29 12.90
N LYS A 6 6.78 1.51 12.75
CA LYS A 6 6.32 2.37 13.86
C LYS A 6 5.03 3.09 13.47
N PRO A 7 4.18 3.45 14.41
CA PRO A 7 2.99 4.24 14.11
C PRO A 7 3.33 5.53 13.36
N MET A 8 2.40 5.99 12.51
CA MET A 8 2.55 7.26 11.79
C MET A 8 2.60 8.41 12.78
N THR A 9 3.43 9.41 12.50
CA THR A 9 3.51 10.65 13.26
C THR A 9 3.22 11.84 12.36
N GLN A 10 2.93 13.00 12.96
CA GLN A 10 2.72 14.25 12.23
C GLN A 10 3.92 14.56 11.31
N LEU A 11 5.13 14.47 11.86
CA LEU A 11 6.35 14.73 11.09
C LEU A 11 6.47 13.83 9.87
N HIS A 12 6.29 12.52 10.04
CA HIS A 12 6.43 11.57 8.96
C HIS A 12 5.29 11.67 7.94
N ALA A 13 4.07 11.98 8.40
CA ALA A 13 2.95 12.24 7.51
C ALA A 13 3.24 13.43 6.59
N GLU A 14 3.79 14.50 7.14
CA GLU A 14 4.19 15.67 6.34
C GLU A 14 5.23 15.31 5.28
N ILE A 15 6.23 14.54 5.65
CA ILE A 15 7.28 14.09 4.71
C ILE A 15 6.67 13.20 3.60
N ILE A 16 5.89 12.21 3.98
CA ILE A 16 5.27 11.26 3.04
C ILE A 16 4.33 11.98 2.05
N SER A 17 3.59 12.97 2.53
CA SER A 17 2.67 13.74 1.67
C SER A 17 3.37 14.49 0.55
N THR A 18 4.67 14.72 0.67
CA THR A 18 5.47 15.43 -0.35
C THR A 18 6.10 14.49 -1.38
N TRP A 19 6.00 13.18 -1.20
CA TRP A 19 6.60 12.23 -2.12
C TRP A 19 5.96 12.32 -3.51
N LYS A 20 6.81 12.39 -4.54
CA LYS A 20 6.39 12.48 -5.95
C LYS A 20 7.02 11.36 -6.75
N TYR A 21 6.21 10.65 -7.51
CA TYR A 21 6.65 9.54 -8.33
C TYR A 21 6.77 9.95 -9.79
N GLN A 22 7.65 9.28 -10.53
CA GLN A 22 7.80 9.50 -11.98
C GLN A 22 6.60 8.90 -12.73
N GLU A 23 6.26 9.47 -13.89
CA GLU A 23 5.25 8.88 -14.76
C GLU A 23 5.61 7.43 -15.12
N PRO A 24 4.66 6.50 -15.21
CA PRO A 24 3.22 6.67 -15.03
C PRO A 24 2.74 6.52 -13.57
N TYR A 25 3.65 6.43 -12.60
CA TYR A 25 3.32 6.16 -11.19
C TYR A 25 2.88 7.39 -10.43
N ASN A 26 2.92 8.57 -11.05
CA ASN A 26 2.55 9.82 -10.38
C ASN A 26 1.08 9.90 -9.97
N PHE A 27 0.21 9.01 -10.44
CA PHE A 27 -1.16 8.96 -9.95
C PHE A 27 -1.25 8.48 -8.49
N TYR A 28 -0.18 7.87 -7.96
CA TYR A 28 -0.09 7.51 -6.55
C TYR A 28 0.29 8.67 -5.65
N ASP A 29 0.65 9.84 -6.23
CA ASP A 29 1.02 11.02 -5.44
C ASP A 29 -0.14 11.46 -4.57
N PHE A 30 0.16 11.80 -3.32
CA PHE A 30 -0.84 12.41 -2.44
C PHE A 30 -1.09 13.86 -2.84
N GLU A 31 -2.31 14.32 -2.64
CA GLU A 31 -2.62 15.73 -2.73
C GLU A 31 -2.06 16.45 -1.49
N THR A 32 -1.46 17.62 -1.70
CA THR A 32 -0.81 18.37 -0.62
C THR A 32 -1.81 19.32 0.05
N ASP A 33 -2.79 18.78 0.78
CA ASP A 33 -3.72 19.57 1.57
C ASP A 33 -3.78 19.06 3.01
N ALA A 34 -4.50 19.78 3.86
CA ALA A 34 -4.61 19.42 5.28
C ALA A 34 -5.32 18.09 5.50
N GLU A 35 -6.21 17.71 4.59
CA GLU A 35 -6.99 16.48 4.70
C GLU A 35 -6.10 15.25 4.57
N ILE A 36 -5.02 15.30 3.78
CA ILE A 36 -4.13 14.15 3.63
C ILE A 36 -3.36 13.86 4.91
N ILE A 37 -3.00 14.90 5.68
CA ILE A 37 -2.32 14.70 6.96
C ILE A 37 -3.27 14.02 7.94
N ASP A 38 -4.54 14.45 8.00
CA ASP A 38 -5.55 13.81 8.84
C ASP A 38 -5.78 12.35 8.43
N GLU A 39 -5.80 12.08 7.13
CA GLU A 39 -5.91 10.71 6.61
C GLU A 39 -4.73 9.85 7.07
N LEU A 40 -3.51 10.33 6.91
CA LEU A 40 -2.30 9.59 7.30
C LEU A 40 -2.21 9.37 8.82
N LEU A 41 -2.91 10.18 9.61
CA LEU A 41 -2.91 10.08 11.08
C LEU A 41 -4.15 9.37 11.64
N ASN A 42 -4.95 8.71 10.79
CA ASN A 42 -6.23 8.12 11.19
C ASN A 42 -6.11 6.80 11.96
N GLY A 43 -4.90 6.30 12.19
CA GLY A 43 -4.67 5.05 12.92
C GLY A 43 -4.47 3.83 12.02
N ASP A 44 -4.68 3.95 10.72
CA ASP A 44 -4.55 2.86 9.75
C ASP A 44 -3.19 2.84 9.04
N TYR A 45 -2.30 3.75 9.38
CA TYR A 45 -1.00 3.89 8.73
C TYR A 45 0.14 3.67 9.70
N PHE A 46 1.22 3.08 9.21
CA PHE A 46 2.48 3.02 9.95
C PHE A 46 3.66 3.27 9.01
N CYS A 47 4.76 3.72 9.61
CA CYS A 47 5.99 4.07 8.89
C CYS A 47 6.95 2.89 8.90
N ALA A 48 7.77 2.80 7.85
CA ALA A 48 8.85 1.84 7.76
C ALA A 48 10.19 2.56 7.69
N PHE A 49 11.14 2.09 8.50
CA PHE A 49 12.49 2.66 8.58
C PHE A 49 13.52 1.57 8.28
N ASN A 50 14.64 1.97 7.69
CA ASN A 50 15.75 1.04 7.48
C ASN A 50 16.59 0.86 8.76
N ASP A 51 17.68 0.11 8.67
CA ASP A 51 18.56 -0.20 9.80
C ASP A 51 19.32 1.01 10.36
N VAL A 52 19.37 2.11 9.63
CA VAL A 52 19.97 3.37 10.09
C VAL A 52 18.89 4.43 10.39
N GLU A 53 17.65 3.98 10.63
CA GLU A 53 16.52 4.81 11.04
C GLU A 53 16.09 5.87 10.02
N ILE A 54 16.30 5.61 8.73
CA ILE A 54 15.81 6.48 7.66
C ILE A 54 14.43 5.98 7.22
N LEU A 55 13.47 6.90 7.13
CA LEU A 55 12.12 6.62 6.63
C LEU A 55 12.19 6.18 5.16
N ILE A 56 11.73 4.96 4.86
CA ILE A 56 11.80 4.40 3.51
C ILE A 56 10.44 4.06 2.91
N GLY A 57 9.39 4.07 3.69
CA GLY A 57 8.08 3.71 3.19
C GLY A 57 6.99 3.75 4.24
N TYR A 58 5.80 3.36 3.82
CA TYR A 58 4.65 3.25 4.70
C TYR A 58 3.77 2.07 4.29
N PHE A 59 2.95 1.64 5.23
CA PHE A 59 1.86 0.69 5.00
C PHE A 59 0.57 1.30 5.53
N CYS A 60 -0.53 0.93 4.91
CA CYS A 60 -1.86 1.17 5.48
C CYS A 60 -2.68 -0.11 5.40
N PHE A 61 -3.77 -0.16 6.17
CA PHE A 61 -4.63 -1.32 6.23
C PHE A 61 -6.08 -0.91 6.44
N GLY A 62 -6.99 -1.85 6.18
CA GLY A 62 -8.41 -1.63 6.37
C GLY A 62 -8.99 -0.72 5.28
N ASN A 63 -9.94 0.11 5.66
CA ASN A 63 -10.64 0.98 4.71
C ASN A 63 -9.70 1.96 4.00
N SER A 64 -8.64 2.37 4.65
CA SER A 64 -7.64 3.28 4.07
C SER A 64 -6.91 2.70 2.87
N ALA A 65 -6.91 1.37 2.73
CA ALA A 65 -6.29 0.67 1.61
C ALA A 65 -7.25 0.38 0.45
N ARG A 66 -8.52 0.75 0.58
CA ARG A 66 -9.55 0.45 -0.41
C ARG A 66 -9.68 1.56 -1.45
N VAL A 67 -10.08 1.17 -2.66
CA VAL A 67 -10.38 2.12 -3.73
C VAL A 67 -11.89 2.12 -4.03
N PRO A 68 -12.48 3.30 -4.39
CA PRO A 68 -13.93 3.42 -4.54
C PRO A 68 -14.57 2.42 -5.51
N GLY A 69 -13.95 2.20 -6.68
CA GLY A 69 -14.49 1.28 -7.69
C GLY A 69 -14.55 -0.17 -7.23
N GLY A 70 -13.78 -0.55 -6.24
CA GLY A 70 -13.79 -1.91 -5.69
C GLY A 70 -15.09 -2.27 -5.00
N TYR A 71 -15.77 -1.30 -4.39
CA TYR A 71 -17.07 -1.54 -3.77
C TYR A 71 -18.11 -1.94 -4.81
N ALA A 72 -18.21 -1.19 -5.90
CA ALA A 72 -19.14 -1.51 -6.98
C ALA A 72 -18.80 -2.84 -7.66
N ALA A 73 -17.53 -3.19 -7.73
CA ALA A 73 -17.07 -4.45 -8.32
C ALA A 73 -17.25 -5.65 -7.38
N GLY A 74 -17.64 -5.43 -6.13
CA GLY A 74 -17.91 -6.49 -5.16
C GLY A 74 -16.68 -7.13 -4.55
N ILE A 75 -15.48 -6.55 -4.73
CA ILE A 75 -14.25 -7.18 -4.21
C ILE A 75 -14.13 -7.09 -2.69
N TYR A 76 -14.88 -6.17 -2.06
CA TYR A 76 -14.81 -5.95 -0.62
C TYR A 76 -15.95 -6.61 0.16
N GLU A 77 -16.76 -7.44 -0.49
CA GLU A 77 -17.87 -8.13 0.17
C GLU A 77 -17.40 -9.16 1.20
N LYS A 78 -16.29 -9.86 0.92
CA LYS A 78 -15.69 -10.78 1.90
C LYS A 78 -14.86 -9.98 2.90
N GLU A 79 -15.12 -10.18 4.18
CA GLU A 79 -14.50 -9.44 5.27
C GLU A 79 -13.54 -10.28 6.11
N ASP A 80 -13.22 -11.48 5.67
CA ASP A 80 -12.27 -12.36 6.35
C ASP A 80 -10.81 -12.07 5.96
N MET A 81 -10.58 -10.98 5.27
CA MET A 81 -9.27 -10.56 4.77
C MET A 81 -8.97 -9.13 5.20
N LEU A 82 -7.70 -8.82 5.40
CA LEU A 82 -7.24 -7.47 5.65
C LEU A 82 -6.80 -6.83 4.33
N ASP A 83 -7.41 -5.70 3.99
CA ASP A 83 -6.95 -4.89 2.88
C ASP A 83 -5.69 -4.15 3.27
N ILE A 84 -4.68 -4.16 2.39
CA ILE A 84 -3.41 -3.47 2.62
C ILE A 84 -3.03 -2.58 1.44
N GLY A 85 -2.34 -1.50 1.75
CA GLY A 85 -1.72 -0.61 0.79
C GLY A 85 -0.33 -0.24 1.27
N LEU A 86 0.53 0.18 0.37
CA LEU A 86 1.90 0.50 0.73
C LEU A 86 2.53 1.45 -0.28
N GLY A 87 3.60 2.12 0.14
CA GLY A 87 4.41 2.95 -0.72
C GLY A 87 5.84 2.99 -0.24
N LEU A 88 6.77 3.00 -1.19
CA LEU A 88 8.18 3.25 -0.93
C LEU A 88 8.50 4.70 -1.25
N GLU A 89 9.45 5.28 -0.53
CA GLU A 89 9.98 6.59 -0.86
C GLU A 89 10.45 6.56 -2.33
N PRO A 90 10.16 7.61 -3.14
CA PRO A 90 10.39 7.54 -4.59
C PRO A 90 11.79 7.12 -5.03
N SER A 91 12.83 7.58 -4.32
CA SER A 91 14.22 7.22 -4.67
C SER A 91 14.55 5.77 -4.33
N LYS A 92 13.71 5.08 -3.57
CA LYS A 92 13.90 3.68 -3.19
C LYS A 92 13.17 2.70 -4.10
N THR A 93 12.33 3.20 -5.00
CA THR A 93 11.60 2.34 -5.95
C THR A 93 12.54 1.82 -7.04
N GLY A 94 12.22 0.64 -7.58
CA GLY A 94 13.00 0.07 -8.68
C GLY A 94 14.38 -0.46 -8.30
N LYS A 95 14.67 -0.63 -7.01
CA LYS A 95 15.98 -1.07 -6.50
C LYS A 95 15.97 -2.45 -5.86
N GLY A 96 14.92 -3.22 -6.09
CA GLY A 96 14.82 -4.57 -5.56
C GLY A 96 14.41 -4.67 -4.09
N LEU A 97 14.03 -3.56 -3.45
CA LEU A 97 13.63 -3.54 -2.05
C LEU A 97 12.20 -4.04 -1.83
N GLY A 98 11.35 -3.96 -2.84
CA GLY A 98 9.91 -4.20 -2.69
C GLY A 98 9.57 -5.57 -2.15
N ARG A 99 10.26 -6.62 -2.59
CA ARG A 99 9.99 -7.99 -2.16
C ARG A 99 10.13 -8.16 -0.64
N VAL A 100 11.25 -7.71 -0.09
CA VAL A 100 11.53 -7.81 1.34
C VAL A 100 10.63 -6.85 2.12
N PHE A 101 10.40 -5.66 1.58
CA PHE A 101 9.52 -4.67 2.20
C PHE A 101 8.10 -5.21 2.40
N VAL A 102 7.51 -5.80 1.36
CA VAL A 102 6.18 -6.39 1.44
C VAL A 102 6.17 -7.57 2.42
N LYS A 103 7.18 -8.45 2.34
CA LYS A 103 7.27 -9.60 3.24
C LYS A 103 7.30 -9.16 4.70
N GLU A 104 8.17 -8.24 5.05
CA GLU A 104 8.33 -7.79 6.43
C GLU A 104 7.12 -7.01 6.92
N GLY A 105 6.50 -6.20 6.05
CA GLY A 105 5.27 -5.49 6.41
C GLY A 105 4.11 -6.43 6.70
N ILE A 106 3.94 -7.48 5.90
CA ILE A 106 2.93 -8.51 6.15
C ILE A 106 3.21 -9.25 7.45
N ASP A 107 4.46 -9.63 7.70
CA ASP A 107 4.85 -10.30 8.95
C ASP A 107 4.53 -9.42 10.16
N TYR A 108 4.81 -8.13 10.06
CA TYR A 108 4.47 -7.17 11.11
C TYR A 108 2.96 -7.12 11.36
N LEU A 109 2.15 -7.03 10.31
CA LEU A 109 0.69 -7.00 10.43
C LEU A 109 0.13 -8.29 11.03
N LYS A 110 0.68 -9.44 10.65
CA LYS A 110 0.29 -10.72 11.24
C LYS A 110 0.51 -10.74 12.75
N GLN A 111 1.62 -10.18 13.22
CA GLN A 111 1.93 -10.10 14.63
C GLN A 111 1.02 -9.14 15.38
N GLN A 112 0.69 -8.00 14.77
CA GLN A 112 -0.08 -6.94 15.42
C GLN A 112 -1.59 -7.24 15.45
N LEU A 113 -2.12 -7.86 14.41
CA LEU A 113 -3.57 -7.95 14.21
C LEU A 113 -4.12 -9.39 14.17
N ASP A 114 -3.26 -10.40 14.30
CA ASP A 114 -3.64 -11.82 14.24
C ASP A 114 -4.47 -12.15 12.97
N ILE A 115 -4.07 -11.57 11.85
CA ILE A 115 -4.71 -11.75 10.54
C ILE A 115 -3.80 -12.62 9.68
N ARG A 116 -4.40 -13.48 8.85
CA ARG A 116 -3.65 -14.40 7.99
C ARG A 116 -3.94 -14.25 6.51
N LYS A 117 -5.07 -13.67 6.17
CA LYS A 117 -5.46 -13.42 4.76
C LYS A 117 -5.36 -11.95 4.45
N PHE A 118 -4.79 -11.65 3.31
CA PHE A 118 -4.55 -10.28 2.88
C PHE A 118 -5.09 -10.07 1.46
N ARG A 119 -5.61 -8.88 1.22
CA ARG A 119 -6.08 -8.46 -0.09
C ARG A 119 -5.45 -7.11 -0.41
N LEU A 120 -5.10 -6.90 -1.67
CA LEU A 120 -4.65 -5.60 -2.14
C LEU A 120 -5.16 -5.34 -3.55
N VAL A 121 -5.11 -4.10 -3.96
CA VAL A 121 -5.38 -3.70 -5.32
C VAL A 121 -4.15 -2.98 -5.88
N VAL A 122 -3.88 -3.22 -7.16
CA VAL A 122 -2.72 -2.65 -7.84
C VAL A 122 -3.13 -2.27 -9.26
N ALA A 123 -2.64 -1.14 -9.75
CA ALA A 123 -2.92 -0.74 -11.13
C ALA A 123 -2.36 -1.79 -12.09
N SER A 124 -3.14 -2.18 -13.09
CA SER A 124 -2.76 -3.28 -14.00
C SER A 124 -1.48 -2.99 -14.79
N PHE A 125 -1.16 -1.72 -15.04
CA PHE A 125 0.09 -1.37 -15.72
C PHE A 125 1.33 -1.48 -14.83
N ASN A 126 1.15 -1.58 -13.51
CA ASN A 126 2.26 -1.58 -12.55
C ASN A 126 2.86 -2.99 -12.43
N GLN A 127 3.52 -3.44 -13.50
CA GLN A 127 4.09 -4.79 -13.57
C GLN A 127 5.16 -5.03 -12.52
N ARG A 128 5.88 -4.00 -12.15
CA ARG A 128 6.93 -4.04 -11.12
C ARG A 128 6.34 -4.44 -9.76
N ALA A 129 5.25 -3.82 -9.36
CA ALA A 129 4.58 -4.14 -8.10
C ALA A 129 3.89 -5.51 -8.17
N ILE A 130 3.22 -5.82 -9.28
CA ILE A 130 2.56 -7.12 -9.46
C ILE A 130 3.56 -8.27 -9.27
N LYS A 131 4.74 -8.14 -9.85
CA LYS A 131 5.81 -9.15 -9.70
C LYS A 131 6.18 -9.34 -8.22
N VAL A 132 6.36 -8.25 -7.49
CA VAL A 132 6.67 -8.28 -6.05
C VAL A 132 5.58 -9.00 -5.27
N TYR A 133 4.31 -8.72 -5.58
CA TYR A 133 3.19 -9.35 -4.89
C TYR A 133 3.10 -10.84 -5.20
N VAL A 134 3.29 -11.23 -6.46
CA VAL A 134 3.33 -12.65 -6.85
C VAL A 134 4.45 -13.37 -6.11
N GLU A 135 5.63 -12.78 -6.02
CA GLU A 135 6.77 -13.35 -5.28
C GLU A 135 6.49 -13.48 -3.77
N ASN A 136 5.52 -12.73 -3.26
CA ASN A 136 5.07 -12.81 -1.87
C ASN A 136 3.84 -13.70 -1.66
N GLY A 137 3.42 -14.42 -2.70
CA GLY A 137 2.32 -15.38 -2.61
C GLY A 137 0.94 -14.83 -2.91
N PHE A 138 0.82 -13.62 -3.41
CA PHE A 138 -0.46 -13.08 -3.87
C PHE A 138 -0.85 -13.67 -5.21
N VAL A 139 -2.15 -13.90 -5.38
CA VAL A 139 -2.73 -14.46 -6.62
C VAL A 139 -3.77 -13.46 -7.14
N GLN A 140 -3.77 -13.24 -8.45
CA GLN A 140 -4.77 -12.37 -9.09
C GLN A 140 -6.16 -13.00 -9.00
N LYS A 141 -7.16 -12.20 -8.63
CA LYS A 141 -8.55 -12.65 -8.46
C LYS A 141 -9.56 -11.91 -9.33
N GLY A 142 -9.19 -10.79 -9.94
CA GLY A 142 -10.09 -10.07 -10.81
C GLY A 142 -9.58 -8.69 -11.14
N LYS A 143 -10.25 -8.05 -12.10
CA LYS A 143 -9.93 -6.70 -12.55
C LYS A 143 -11.18 -5.84 -12.47
N PHE A 144 -11.00 -4.55 -12.23
CA PHE A 144 -12.08 -3.59 -12.16
C PHE A 144 -11.56 -2.18 -12.44
N LEU A 145 -12.47 -1.25 -12.72
CA LEU A 145 -12.12 0.16 -12.92
C LEU A 145 -12.44 0.96 -11.67
N SER A 146 -11.58 1.92 -11.36
CA SER A 146 -11.84 2.91 -10.33
C SER A 146 -11.28 4.25 -10.77
N LYS A 147 -11.98 5.34 -10.45
CA LYS A 147 -11.52 6.68 -10.81
C LYS A 147 -10.44 7.16 -9.84
N VAL A 148 -9.37 7.69 -10.43
CA VAL A 148 -8.32 8.38 -9.69
C VAL A 148 -8.14 9.73 -10.35
N ASN A 149 -8.42 10.82 -9.63
CA ASN A 149 -8.36 12.18 -10.17
C ASN A 149 -9.17 12.34 -11.47
N GLY A 150 -10.36 11.75 -11.50
CA GLY A 150 -11.27 11.84 -12.64
C GLY A 150 -10.96 10.91 -13.82
N THR A 151 -9.89 10.13 -13.75
CA THR A 151 -9.49 9.20 -14.81
C THR A 151 -9.75 7.76 -14.37
N ASP A 152 -10.34 6.95 -15.26
CA ASP A 152 -10.56 5.54 -15.01
C ASP A 152 -9.23 4.79 -15.08
N ILE A 153 -8.87 4.13 -13.98
CA ILE A 153 -7.69 3.29 -13.89
C ILE A 153 -8.14 1.84 -13.69
N GLU A 154 -7.58 0.93 -14.46
CA GLU A 154 -7.81 -0.50 -14.25
C GLU A 154 -6.94 -1.00 -13.11
N PHE A 155 -7.58 -1.63 -12.12
CA PHE A 155 -6.92 -2.26 -11.00
C PHE A 155 -7.09 -3.77 -11.03
N ILE A 156 -6.11 -4.46 -10.48
CA ILE A 156 -6.15 -5.91 -10.25
C ILE A 156 -6.30 -6.12 -8.75
N CYS A 157 -7.27 -6.95 -8.37
CA CYS A 157 -7.41 -7.45 -7.00
C CYS A 157 -6.51 -8.67 -6.83
N MET A 158 -5.69 -8.68 -5.80
CA MET A 158 -4.82 -9.82 -5.49
C MET A 158 -5.03 -10.25 -4.03
N ILE A 159 -4.99 -11.55 -3.81
CA ILE A 159 -5.25 -12.14 -2.49
C ILE A 159 -4.11 -13.09 -2.12
N LYS A 160 -3.71 -13.00 -0.86
CA LYS A 160 -2.77 -13.93 -0.24
C LYS A 160 -3.48 -14.63 0.92
N ALA A 161 -3.57 -15.97 0.84
CA ALA A 161 -4.10 -16.81 1.91
C ALA A 161 -2.90 -17.47 2.59
N ASN A 162 -2.65 -17.11 3.85
CA ASN A 162 -1.49 -17.51 4.63
C ASN A 162 -0.19 -16.84 4.18
#